data_bbcdf10a38a17615e440304587f0a434
#
_entry.id   bbcdf10a38a17615e440304587f0a434
#
_cell.length_a   1.000
_cell.length_b   1.000
_cell.length_c   1.000
_cell.angle_alpha   90.00
_cell.angle_beta   90.00
_cell.angle_gamma   90.00
#
_symmetry.space_group_name_H-M   'P 1'
#
loop_
_entity.id
_entity.type
_entity.pdbx_description
1 polymer ?
#
loop_
_entity_poly.entity_id
_entity_poly.type
_entity_poly.pdbx_seq_one_letter_code
_entity_poly.pdbx_strand_id
1 'polypeptide(L)'
;MRSALSLLAAFALTACATLPAPIEGGHVRQDGRALLGQPTRIGALVVTPRAVVEDSRCPINARCVWAGRVVLTTQVAGHGWRETRNLTLGQPVLTHGVTLALTSVEPGKMAGAQPQPDRPTLFGFEGGR
;
A
#
# COMPACT_ATOMS: atom_id res chain seq x y z
N MET A 1 -45.17 -31.36 51.64
CA MET A 1 -43.94 -30.88 52.26
C MET A 1 -42.74 -31.46 51.53
N ARG A 2 -42.06 -30.72 50.81
CA ARG A 2 -40.66 -30.79 50.31
C ARG A 2 -40.55 -30.09 48.95
N SER A 3 -40.23 -28.84 49.06
CA SER A 3 -39.92 -27.98 47.95
C SER A 3 -38.60 -28.41 47.32
N ALA A 4 -38.63 -28.80 46.06
CA ALA A 4 -37.46 -28.99 45.26
C ALA A 4 -37.27 -27.74 44.39
N LEU A 5 -36.31 -26.93 44.78
CA LEU A 5 -35.91 -25.73 44.06
C LEU A 5 -34.97 -26.18 42.91
N SER A 6 -35.49 -26.20 41.70
CA SER A 6 -34.64 -26.46 40.50
C SER A 6 -34.02 -25.14 40.09
N LEU A 7 -32.73 -24.98 40.33
CA LEU A 7 -31.91 -23.95 39.76
C LEU A 7 -31.59 -24.29 38.31
N LEU A 8 -32.23 -23.61 37.39
CA LEU A 8 -31.83 -23.55 35.99
C LEU A 8 -30.67 -22.59 35.84
N ALA A 9 -29.47 -23.14 35.73
CA ALA A 9 -28.28 -22.34 35.37
C ALA A 9 -28.36 -22.05 33.87
N ALA A 10 -28.70 -20.80 33.53
CA ALA A 10 -28.60 -20.30 32.19
C ALA A 10 -27.13 -20.03 31.84
N PHE A 11 -26.53 -20.91 31.05
CA PHE A 11 -25.24 -20.66 30.43
C PHE A 11 -25.44 -19.64 29.31
N ALA A 12 -25.10 -18.40 29.57
CA ALA A 12 -24.95 -17.39 28.55
C ALA A 12 -23.65 -17.64 27.79
N LEU A 13 -23.75 -18.23 26.60
CA LEU A 13 -22.65 -18.26 25.65
C LEU A 13 -22.46 -16.83 25.10
N THR A 14 -21.57 -16.10 25.70
CA THR A 14 -21.04 -14.87 25.10
C THR A 14 -20.14 -15.28 23.93
N ALA A 15 -20.70 -15.31 22.72
CA ALA A 15 -19.90 -15.40 21.52
C ALA A 15 -19.13 -14.10 21.37
N CYS A 16 -17.85 -14.09 21.75
CA CYS A 16 -16.92 -13.04 21.35
C CYS A 16 -16.75 -13.13 19.85
N ALA A 17 -17.50 -12.30 19.10
CA ALA A 17 -17.19 -12.06 17.72
C ALA A 17 -15.84 -11.32 17.67
N THR A 18 -14.79 -12.05 17.39
CA THR A 18 -13.49 -11.47 17.09
C THR A 18 -13.61 -10.82 15.72
N LEU A 19 -13.88 -9.52 15.69
CA LEU A 19 -13.71 -8.73 14.50
C LEU A 19 -12.23 -8.87 14.10
N PRO A 20 -11.91 -9.17 12.83
CA PRO A 20 -10.54 -9.10 12.40
C PRO A 20 -10.06 -7.70 12.70
N ALA A 21 -9.03 -7.59 13.55
CA ALA A 21 -8.39 -6.33 13.83
C ALA A 21 -8.02 -5.68 12.49
N PRO A 22 -8.32 -4.40 12.26
CA PRO A 22 -7.72 -3.71 11.15
C PRO A 22 -6.22 -3.95 11.24
N ILE A 23 -5.57 -4.19 10.12
CA ILE A 23 -4.12 -4.31 10.07
C ILE A 23 -3.57 -2.91 10.37
N GLU A 24 -3.75 -2.45 11.57
CA GLU A 24 -3.17 -1.25 12.13
C GLU A 24 -1.88 -1.66 12.82
N GLY A 25 -0.81 -1.61 12.09
CA GLY A 25 0.48 -1.93 12.66
C GLY A 25 1.63 -1.59 11.73
N GLY A 26 1.34 -1.17 10.53
CA GLY A 26 2.34 -0.60 9.67
C GLY A 26 2.65 0.83 10.11
N HIS A 27 3.82 1.05 10.68
CA HIS A 27 4.32 2.41 10.85
C HIS A 27 4.18 3.16 9.53
N VAL A 28 3.39 4.23 9.52
CA VAL A 28 3.30 5.12 8.36
C VAL A 28 4.65 5.82 8.22
N ARG A 29 5.37 5.52 7.14
CA ARG A 29 6.65 6.18 6.87
C ARG A 29 6.42 7.66 6.62
N GLN A 30 7.42 8.48 6.95
CA GLN A 30 7.36 9.94 6.81
C GLN A 30 8.29 10.46 5.70
N ASP A 31 9.02 9.55 5.05
CA ASP A 31 10.04 9.88 4.06
C ASP A 31 9.53 9.88 2.62
N GLY A 32 8.25 9.65 2.40
CA GLY A 32 7.66 9.56 1.07
C GLY A 32 8.01 8.29 0.32
N ARG A 33 8.59 7.31 0.99
CA ARG A 33 8.98 6.01 0.41
C ARG A 33 8.20 4.89 1.03
N ALA A 34 7.92 3.86 0.24
CA ALA A 34 7.19 2.68 0.74
C ALA A 34 7.51 1.43 -0.06
N LEU A 35 7.47 0.30 0.61
CA LEU A 35 7.38 -1.03 0.00
C LEU A 35 5.92 -1.32 -0.36
N LEU A 36 5.66 -2.35 -1.17
CA LEU A 36 4.29 -2.79 -1.44
C LEU A 36 3.56 -3.10 -0.13
N GLY A 37 2.37 -2.55 0.02
CA GLY A 37 1.54 -2.69 1.19
C GLY A 37 1.90 -1.79 2.37
N GLN A 38 3.00 -1.04 2.29
CA GLN A 38 3.44 -0.14 3.35
C GLN A 38 2.93 1.28 3.13
N PRO A 39 2.23 1.90 4.08
CA PRO A 39 1.80 3.28 3.95
C PRO A 39 2.94 4.27 4.16
N THR A 40 2.92 5.34 3.40
CA THR A 40 3.82 6.49 3.58
C THR A 40 3.05 7.80 3.50
N ARG A 41 3.49 8.80 4.24
CA ARG A 41 2.85 10.12 4.28
C ARG A 41 3.45 11.05 3.23
N ILE A 42 2.58 11.67 2.46
CA ILE A 42 2.94 12.70 1.47
C ILE A 42 2.06 13.93 1.75
N GLY A 43 2.59 14.90 2.46
CA GLY A 43 1.80 16.05 2.90
C GLY A 43 0.61 15.60 3.76
N ALA A 44 -0.61 15.94 3.32
CA ALA A 44 -1.85 15.53 3.99
C ALA A 44 -2.35 14.15 3.53
N LEU A 45 -1.69 13.51 2.57
CA LEU A 45 -2.09 12.21 2.03
C LEU A 45 -1.35 11.06 2.71
N VAL A 46 -2.00 9.91 2.76
CA VAL A 46 -1.36 8.62 3.06
C VAL A 46 -1.44 7.77 1.79
N VAL A 47 -0.29 7.36 1.31
CA VAL A 47 -0.14 6.64 0.04
C VAL A 47 0.38 5.24 0.32
N THR A 48 -0.29 4.23 -0.21
CA THR A 48 0.09 2.83 -0.02
C THR A 48 0.19 2.16 -1.38
N PRO A 49 1.40 1.78 -1.84
CA PRO A 49 1.54 1.00 -3.06
C PRO A 49 0.93 -0.40 -2.88
N ARG A 50 0.14 -0.84 -3.85
CA ARG A 50 -0.59 -2.11 -3.76
C ARG A 50 -0.06 -3.18 -4.68
N ALA A 51 0.14 -2.84 -5.96
CA ALA A 51 0.57 -3.80 -6.97
C ALA A 51 1.28 -3.11 -8.12
N VAL A 52 2.30 -3.75 -8.66
CA VAL A 52 2.92 -3.33 -9.91
C VAL A 52 2.09 -3.90 -11.05
N VAL A 53 1.47 -3.02 -11.84
CA VAL A 53 0.67 -3.39 -13.02
C VAL A 53 1.57 -3.63 -14.22
N GLU A 54 2.58 -2.80 -14.39
CA GLU A 54 3.53 -2.85 -15.48
C GLU A 54 4.89 -2.37 -15.01
N ASP A 55 5.93 -3.10 -15.37
CA ASP A 55 7.32 -2.66 -15.23
C ASP A 55 8.08 -3.04 -16.50
N SER A 56 8.00 -2.17 -17.48
CA SER A 56 8.65 -2.32 -18.81
C SER A 56 9.88 -1.43 -18.94
N ARG A 57 10.46 -0.98 -17.84
CA ARG A 57 11.66 -0.14 -17.86
C ARG A 57 12.79 -0.79 -18.63
N CYS A 58 13.52 0.03 -19.39
CA CYS A 58 14.77 -0.41 -19.99
C CYS A 58 15.78 -0.73 -18.88
N PRO A 59 16.39 -1.92 -18.86
CA PRO A 59 17.46 -2.21 -17.92
C PRO A 59 18.62 -1.22 -18.06
N ILE A 60 19.28 -0.90 -16.96
CA ILE A 60 20.40 0.06 -16.95
C ILE A 60 21.54 -0.38 -17.85
N ASN A 61 21.76 -1.69 -17.94
CA ASN A 61 22.84 -2.31 -18.73
C ASN A 61 22.40 -2.75 -20.14
N ALA A 62 21.27 -2.26 -20.64
CA ALA A 62 20.75 -2.59 -21.94
C ALA A 62 20.42 -1.31 -22.74
N ARG A 63 20.38 -1.48 -24.08
CA ARG A 63 19.87 -0.45 -24.99
C ARG A 63 18.49 -0.87 -25.47
N CYS A 64 17.50 -0.04 -25.22
CA CYS A 64 16.12 -0.28 -25.62
C CYS A 64 15.68 0.76 -26.64
N VAL A 65 14.79 0.35 -27.54
CA VAL A 65 14.13 1.26 -28.48
C VAL A 65 13.14 2.18 -27.74
N TRP A 66 12.55 1.66 -26.65
CA TRP A 66 11.57 2.35 -25.80
C TRP A 66 12.11 2.45 -24.38
N ALA A 67 11.90 3.58 -23.74
CA ALA A 67 12.26 3.75 -22.34
C ALA A 67 11.44 2.85 -21.40
N GLY A 68 10.26 2.45 -21.84
CA GLY A 68 9.30 1.72 -21.01
C GLY A 68 8.68 2.58 -19.92
N ARG A 69 7.94 1.93 -19.03
CA ARG A 69 7.29 2.61 -17.89
C ARG A 69 7.07 1.69 -16.72
N VAL A 70 6.81 2.28 -15.56
CA VAL A 70 6.28 1.58 -14.40
C VAL A 70 4.89 2.14 -14.13
N VAL A 71 3.92 1.25 -13.99
CA VAL A 71 2.56 1.57 -13.56
C VAL A 71 2.28 0.83 -12.26
N LEU A 72 1.91 1.59 -11.26
CA LEU A 72 1.71 1.11 -9.90
C LEU A 72 0.27 1.38 -9.45
N THR A 73 -0.45 0.34 -9.08
CA THR A 73 -1.73 0.50 -8.41
C THR A 73 -1.47 0.98 -6.97
N THR A 74 -2.01 2.12 -6.64
CA THR A 74 -1.73 2.82 -5.39
C THR A 74 -3.03 3.22 -4.72
N GLN A 75 -3.12 2.95 -3.42
CA GLN A 75 -4.20 3.46 -2.59
C GLN A 75 -3.81 4.81 -2.02
N VAL A 76 -4.67 5.81 -2.23
CA VAL A 76 -4.46 7.18 -1.75
C VAL A 76 -5.57 7.51 -0.79
N ALA A 77 -5.23 7.94 0.40
CA ALA A 77 -6.18 8.37 1.42
C ALA A 77 -5.88 9.81 1.84
N GLY A 78 -6.91 10.62 1.89
CA GLY A 78 -6.87 11.96 2.43
C GLY A 78 -7.84 12.08 3.60
N HIS A 79 -8.15 13.31 3.98
CA HIS A 79 -9.10 13.56 5.05
C HIS A 79 -10.53 13.27 4.59
N GLY A 80 -11.11 12.21 5.14
CA GLY A 80 -12.50 11.80 4.84
C GLY A 80 -12.70 11.07 3.51
N TRP A 81 -11.64 10.69 2.78
CA TRP A 81 -11.75 9.99 1.52
C TRP A 81 -10.61 8.99 1.30
N ARG A 82 -10.86 8.04 0.43
CA ARG A 82 -9.91 7.02 0.00
C ARG A 82 -10.24 6.61 -1.43
N GLU A 83 -9.21 6.48 -2.26
CA GLU A 83 -9.36 5.98 -3.63
C GLU A 83 -8.16 5.14 -4.04
N THR A 84 -8.34 4.33 -5.07
CA THR A 84 -7.27 3.56 -5.70
C THR A 84 -7.01 4.15 -7.07
N ARG A 85 -5.75 4.46 -7.36
CA ARG A 85 -5.31 5.02 -8.63
C ARG A 85 -4.07 4.30 -9.15
N ASN A 86 -3.97 4.24 -10.47
CA ASN A 86 -2.74 3.85 -11.12
C ASN A 86 -1.85 5.07 -11.29
N LEU A 87 -0.64 4.99 -10.76
CA LEU A 87 0.39 6.00 -10.95
C LEU A 87 1.45 5.49 -11.91
N THR A 88 1.79 6.30 -12.90
CA THR A 88 2.89 6.03 -13.83
C THR A 88 4.11 6.80 -13.41
N LEU A 89 5.25 6.14 -13.33
CA LEU A 89 6.51 6.76 -12.94
C LEU A 89 6.79 8.02 -13.79
N GLY A 90 7.03 9.13 -13.10
CA GLY A 90 7.32 10.42 -13.70
C GLY A 90 6.12 11.21 -14.22
N GLN A 91 4.88 10.70 -14.05
CA GLN A 91 3.66 11.39 -14.47
C GLN A 91 2.83 11.83 -13.26
N PRO A 92 2.79 13.12 -12.93
CA PRO A 92 1.95 13.62 -11.86
C PRO A 92 0.46 13.43 -12.17
N VAL A 93 -0.33 13.14 -11.15
CA VAL A 93 -1.78 13.08 -11.22
C VAL A 93 -2.39 14.05 -10.23
N LEU A 94 -3.52 14.64 -10.61
CA LEU A 94 -4.31 15.47 -9.71
C LEU A 94 -5.42 14.61 -9.10
N THR A 95 -5.48 14.58 -7.79
CA THR A 95 -6.52 13.88 -7.05
C THR A 95 -7.01 14.74 -5.89
N HIS A 96 -8.33 14.97 -5.82
CA HIS A 96 -8.96 15.80 -4.79
C HIS A 96 -8.24 17.15 -4.56
N GLY A 97 -7.81 17.81 -5.65
CA GLY A 97 -7.10 19.09 -5.59
C GLY A 97 -5.64 19.01 -5.17
N VAL A 98 -5.11 17.81 -5.02
CA VAL A 98 -3.72 17.57 -4.60
C VAL A 98 -2.96 16.86 -5.72
N THR A 99 -1.76 17.34 -6.02
CA THR A 99 -0.88 16.68 -6.99
C THR A 99 -0.09 15.58 -6.30
N LEU A 100 -0.04 14.40 -6.93
CA LEU A 100 0.71 13.24 -6.46
C LEU A 100 1.47 12.63 -7.63
N ALA A 101 2.72 12.26 -7.42
CA ALA A 101 3.56 11.60 -8.42
C ALA A 101 4.34 10.44 -7.82
N LEU A 102 4.47 9.36 -8.58
CA LEU A 102 5.46 8.31 -8.36
C LEU A 102 6.77 8.81 -8.98
N THR A 103 7.80 9.04 -8.18
CA THR A 103 9.04 9.70 -8.63
C THR A 103 10.23 8.77 -8.72
N SER A 104 10.21 7.65 -7.99
CA SER A 104 11.29 6.68 -8.04
C SER A 104 10.82 5.26 -7.79
N VAL A 105 11.52 4.32 -8.39
CA VAL A 105 11.34 2.88 -8.17
C VAL A 105 12.74 2.26 -8.06
N GLU A 106 13.08 1.77 -6.90
CA GLU A 106 14.40 1.20 -6.60
C GLU A 106 14.27 -0.26 -6.14
N PRO A 107 15.19 -1.13 -6.53
CA PRO A 107 16.40 -0.89 -7.35
C PRO A 107 16.07 -0.69 -8.83
N GLY A 108 17.03 -0.13 -9.57
CA GLY A 108 16.97 -0.07 -11.03
C GLY A 108 16.95 -1.48 -11.61
N LYS A 109 16.34 -1.61 -12.81
CA LYS A 109 16.24 -2.89 -13.50
C LYS A 109 17.58 -3.24 -14.17
N MET A 110 18.00 -4.50 -14.03
CA MET A 110 19.22 -5.03 -14.66
C MET A 110 18.87 -6.22 -15.54
N ALA A 111 19.33 -6.22 -16.80
CA ALA A 111 19.15 -7.36 -17.68
C ALA A 111 19.99 -8.54 -17.20
N GLY A 112 19.42 -9.74 -17.23
CA GLY A 112 20.09 -10.98 -16.80
C GLY A 112 20.21 -11.16 -15.30
N ALA A 113 19.75 -10.18 -14.50
CA ALA A 113 19.76 -10.32 -13.05
C ALA A 113 18.61 -11.21 -12.58
N GLN A 114 18.91 -12.12 -11.68
CA GLN A 114 17.88 -12.87 -10.97
C GLN A 114 17.13 -11.94 -10.00
N PRO A 115 15.81 -12.11 -9.85
CA PRO A 115 15.10 -11.41 -8.78
C PRO A 115 15.78 -11.69 -7.45
N GLN A 116 16.17 -10.63 -6.74
CA GLN A 116 16.77 -10.77 -5.42
C GLN A 116 15.67 -10.66 -4.38
N PRO A 117 15.29 -11.77 -3.73
CA PRO A 117 14.23 -11.74 -2.72
C PRO A 117 14.61 -10.87 -1.51
N ASP A 118 15.90 -10.67 -1.29
CA ASP A 118 16.44 -9.91 -0.18
C ASP A 118 16.44 -8.38 -0.43
N ARG A 119 16.07 -7.96 -1.63
CA ARG A 119 15.97 -6.55 -2.01
C ARG A 119 14.56 -6.21 -2.47
N PRO A 120 13.70 -5.85 -1.53
CA PRO A 120 12.35 -5.43 -1.89
C PRO A 120 12.37 -4.13 -2.69
N THR A 121 11.42 -3.99 -3.60
CA THR A 121 11.24 -2.76 -4.38
C THR A 121 10.71 -1.64 -3.52
N LEU A 122 11.41 -0.52 -3.53
CA LEU A 122 11.05 0.69 -2.81
C LEU A 122 10.51 1.74 -3.80
N PHE A 123 9.32 2.22 -3.54
CA PHE A 123 8.64 3.23 -4.33
C PHE A 123 8.74 4.59 -3.65
N GLY A 124 9.13 5.62 -4.38
CA GLY A 124 9.18 6.99 -3.89
C GLY A 124 8.08 7.84 -4.48
N PHE A 125 7.46 8.66 -3.65
CA PHE A 125 6.36 9.54 -4.03
C PHE A 125 6.66 10.98 -3.64
N GLU A 126 6.12 11.91 -4.42
CA GLU A 126 6.14 13.34 -4.12
C GLU A 126 4.78 13.96 -4.38
N GLY A 127 4.51 15.05 -3.70
CA GLY A 127 3.28 15.80 -3.89
C GLY A 127 2.70 16.30 -2.58
N GLY A 128 1.37 16.38 -2.55
CA GLY A 128 0.66 16.77 -1.33
C GLY A 128 0.49 18.29 -1.17
N ARG A 129 0.69 19.05 -2.22
CA ARG A 129 0.51 20.50 -2.23
C ARG A 129 -0.72 20.91 -3.04
#